data_d59f7d3685d5fd048e2c02c2228b0492
#
_entry.id   d59f7d3685d5fd048e2c02c2228b0492
#
_cell.length_a   1.000
_cell.length_b   1.000
_cell.length_c   1.000
_cell.angle_alpha   90.00
_cell.angle_beta   90.00
_cell.angle_gamma   90.00
#
_symmetry.space_group_name_H-M   'P 1'
#
loop_
_entity.id
_entity.type
_entity.pdbx_description
1 polymer ?
#
loop_
_entity_poly.entity_id
_entity_poly.type
_entity_poly.pdbx_seq_one_letter_code
_entity_poly.pdbx_strand_id
1 'polypeptide(L)'
;MRPERLRISAFGPYAGQEDLDFSALGNHTLFLICGPTGAGKSTILDAMCYALYGKTSGAVRSGEDLRSNYVGYDRKTYVEFDFAIGNRHYRIYRSPTQLLERQKGDRSKPVEHKGKADFYEIDEEGKIGRASCRERV
;
A
#
# COMPACT_ATOMS: atom_id res chain seq x y z
N MET A 1 -9.43 3.09 15.18
CA MET A 1 -8.31 2.55 14.38
C MET A 1 -7.12 3.47 14.51
N ARG A 2 -5.95 2.93 14.82
CA ARG A 2 -4.70 3.69 14.95
C ARG A 2 -3.73 3.20 13.87
N PRO A 3 -3.23 4.06 12.98
CA PRO A 3 -2.20 3.67 12.02
C PRO A 3 -0.89 3.36 12.76
N GLU A 4 -0.16 2.37 12.29
CA GLU A 4 1.14 1.96 12.87
C GLU A 4 2.25 2.05 11.84
N ARG A 5 2.03 1.53 10.63
CA ARG A 5 3.01 1.59 9.56
C ARG A 5 2.35 1.55 8.19
N LEU A 6 2.84 2.36 7.28
CA LEU A 6 2.41 2.36 5.88
C LEU A 6 3.63 2.19 4.98
N ARG A 7 3.64 1.13 4.19
CA ARG A 7 4.62 0.93 3.13
C ARG A 7 3.95 1.05 1.78
N ILE A 8 4.52 1.85 0.93
CA ILE A 8 4.04 2.05 -0.44
C ILE A 8 5.19 1.81 -1.41
N SER A 9 4.92 1.21 -2.56
CA SER A 9 5.90 0.98 -3.61
C SER A 9 5.30 1.35 -4.95
N ALA A 10 6.03 2.14 -5.74
CA ALA A 10 5.65 2.54 -7.09
C ALA A 10 4.20 3.06 -7.18
N PHE A 11 3.79 3.92 -6.23
CA PHE A 11 2.42 4.37 -6.04
C PHE A 11 2.31 5.89 -6.20
N GLY A 12 1.46 6.35 -7.12
CA GLY A 12 1.28 7.77 -7.41
C GLY A 12 2.60 8.49 -7.75
N PRO A 13 2.96 9.57 -7.06
CA PRO A 13 4.22 10.29 -7.29
C PRO A 13 5.46 9.56 -6.76
N TYR A 14 5.27 8.52 -5.96
CA TYR A 14 6.37 7.77 -5.35
C TYR A 14 6.85 6.67 -6.30
N ALA A 15 8.00 6.89 -6.92
CA ALA A 15 8.63 5.89 -7.79
C ALA A 15 9.31 4.76 -7.01
N GLY A 16 9.78 5.07 -5.81
CA GLY A 16 10.47 4.15 -4.91
C GLY A 16 9.55 3.36 -3.99
N GLN A 17 10.18 2.82 -2.97
CA GLN A 17 9.51 2.27 -1.82
C GLN A 17 9.65 3.27 -0.68
N GLU A 18 8.52 3.67 -0.11
CA GLU A 18 8.46 4.55 1.03
C GLU A 18 7.91 3.78 2.23
N ASP A 19 8.46 4.06 3.39
CA ASP A 19 8.08 3.41 4.65
C ASP A 19 7.79 4.51 5.68
N LEU A 20 6.53 4.65 6.06
CA LEU A 20 6.07 5.61 7.05
C LEU A 20 5.77 4.88 8.35
N ASP A 21 6.53 5.19 9.38
CA ASP A 21 6.33 4.68 10.74
C ASP A 21 5.56 5.71 11.57
N PHE A 22 4.35 5.35 11.97
CA PHE A 22 3.49 6.19 12.81
C PHE A 22 3.71 5.97 14.31
N SER A 23 4.60 5.06 14.71
CA SER A 23 4.90 4.81 16.13
C SER A 23 5.45 6.05 16.84
N ALA A 24 6.15 6.92 16.10
CA ALA A 24 6.63 8.21 16.60
C ALA A 24 5.52 9.16 17.05
N LEU A 25 4.28 8.95 16.62
CA LEU A 25 3.12 9.73 17.07
C LEU A 25 2.69 9.35 18.50
N GLY A 26 3.18 8.23 19.05
CA GLY A 26 2.83 7.76 20.38
C GLY A 26 1.30 7.60 20.54
N ASN A 27 0.78 8.22 21.59
CA ASN A 27 -0.67 8.20 21.89
C ASN A 27 -1.44 9.40 21.31
N HIS A 28 -0.81 10.22 20.48
CA HIS A 28 -1.50 11.34 19.83
C HIS A 28 -2.55 10.83 18.84
N THR A 29 -3.76 11.33 18.96
CA THR A 29 -4.90 10.96 18.10
C THR A 29 -5.06 11.89 16.90
N LEU A 30 -4.35 13.01 16.92
CA LEU A 30 -4.36 14.03 15.87
C LEU A 30 -2.92 14.31 15.43
N PHE A 31 -2.70 14.33 14.13
CA PHE A 31 -1.42 14.68 13.50
C PHE A 31 -1.63 15.46 12.22
N LEU A 32 -0.63 16.20 11.82
CA LEU A 32 -0.64 17.04 10.62
C LEU A 32 0.44 16.56 9.65
N ILE A 33 0.05 16.37 8.39
CA ILE A 33 0.98 16.10 7.30
C ILE A 33 1.23 17.41 6.55
N CYS A 34 2.45 17.93 6.65
CA CYS A 34 2.87 19.17 6.02
C CYS A 34 3.83 18.93 4.86
N GLY A 35 3.82 19.84 3.91
CA GLY A 35 4.74 19.85 2.78
C GLY A 35 4.23 20.71 1.63
N PRO A 36 5.06 20.97 0.61
CA PRO A 36 4.67 21.76 -0.55
C PRO A 36 3.58 21.07 -1.38
N THR A 37 2.89 21.83 -2.20
CA THR A 37 1.92 21.29 -3.17
C THR A 37 2.63 20.31 -4.11
N GLY A 38 1.99 19.15 -4.36
CA GLY A 38 2.56 18.10 -5.21
C GLY A 38 3.54 17.15 -4.52
N ALA A 39 3.82 17.35 -3.23
CA ALA A 39 4.73 16.48 -2.44
C ALA A 39 4.15 15.08 -2.12
N GLY A 40 2.92 14.77 -2.54
CA GLY A 40 2.31 13.46 -2.31
C GLY A 40 1.57 13.30 -0.99
N LYS A 41 1.26 14.39 -0.28
CA LYS A 41 0.53 14.33 1.01
C LYS A 41 -0.80 13.59 0.92
N SER A 42 -1.62 13.93 -0.07
CA SER A 42 -2.92 13.27 -0.32
C SER A 42 -2.74 11.81 -0.73
N THR A 43 -1.64 11.48 -1.39
CA THR A 43 -1.33 10.12 -1.82
C THR A 43 -1.12 9.18 -0.63
N ILE A 44 -0.64 9.68 0.51
CA ILE A 44 -0.53 8.89 1.76
C ILE A 44 -1.92 8.44 2.22
N LEU A 45 -2.89 9.35 2.24
CA LEU A 45 -4.28 9.03 2.59
C LEU A 45 -4.94 8.12 1.54
N ASP A 46 -4.68 8.37 0.26
CA ASP A 46 -5.15 7.52 -0.84
C ASP A 46 -4.60 6.09 -0.72
N ALA A 47 -3.34 5.94 -0.32
CA ALA A 47 -2.73 4.64 -0.09
C ALA A 47 -3.40 3.88 1.07
N MET A 48 -3.70 4.55 2.18
CA MET A 48 -4.45 3.96 3.30
C MET A 48 -5.86 3.55 2.87
N CYS A 49 -6.59 4.42 2.17
CA CYS A 49 -7.91 4.11 1.63
C CYS A 49 -7.86 2.94 0.65
N TYR A 50 -6.87 2.93 -0.23
CA TYR A 50 -6.69 1.84 -1.17
C TYR A 50 -6.40 0.52 -0.47
N ALA A 51 -5.53 0.50 0.54
CA ALA A 51 -5.26 -0.70 1.31
C ALA A 51 -6.54 -1.26 1.93
N LEU A 52 -7.33 -0.42 2.59
CA LEU A 52 -8.54 -0.82 3.31
C LEU A 52 -9.69 -1.21 2.38
N TYR A 53 -9.95 -0.43 1.35
CA TYR A 53 -11.18 -0.50 0.55
C TYR A 53 -10.96 -0.88 -0.92
N GLY A 54 -9.71 -0.94 -1.40
CA GLY A 54 -9.40 -1.17 -2.82
C GLY A 54 -9.71 0.02 -3.73
N LYS A 55 -10.01 1.18 -3.16
CA LYS A 55 -10.34 2.42 -3.85
C LYS A 55 -9.62 3.58 -3.20
N THR A 56 -9.31 4.62 -3.96
CA THR A 56 -8.78 5.87 -3.41
C THR A 56 -9.89 6.78 -2.89
N SER A 57 -9.52 7.82 -2.15
CA SER A 57 -10.45 8.82 -1.62
C SER A 57 -11.14 9.65 -2.71
N GLY A 58 -10.52 9.76 -3.90
CA GLY A 58 -11.11 10.41 -5.08
C GLY A 58 -11.80 9.39 -5.98
N ALA A 59 -13.02 9.68 -6.40
CA ALA A 59 -13.89 8.78 -7.18
C ALA A 59 -13.37 8.40 -8.59
N VAL A 60 -12.17 8.82 -8.99
CA VAL A 60 -11.73 8.86 -10.39
C VAL A 60 -10.54 7.92 -10.70
N ARG A 61 -9.90 7.32 -9.70
CA ARG A 61 -8.72 6.48 -9.97
C ARG A 61 -9.00 5.01 -9.78
N SER A 62 -8.94 4.25 -10.87
CA SER A 62 -8.93 2.80 -10.85
C SER A 62 -7.61 2.26 -10.29
N GLY A 63 -7.57 0.97 -9.92
CA GLY A 63 -6.34 0.35 -9.41
C GLY A 63 -5.14 0.46 -10.37
N GLU A 64 -5.38 0.53 -11.68
CA GLU A 64 -4.34 0.69 -12.70
C GLU A 64 -3.74 2.11 -12.70
N ASP A 65 -4.56 3.14 -12.42
CA ASP A 65 -4.13 4.54 -12.36
C ASP A 65 -3.29 4.87 -11.10
N LEU A 66 -3.21 3.92 -10.16
CA LEU A 66 -2.46 4.09 -8.92
C LEU A 66 -0.96 3.83 -9.08
N ARG A 67 -0.58 3.13 -10.15
CA ARG A 67 0.82 2.87 -10.44
C ARG A 67 1.54 4.16 -10.78
N SER A 68 2.74 4.32 -10.23
CA SER A 68 3.58 5.46 -10.56
C SER A 68 3.95 5.45 -12.05
N ASN A 69 3.81 6.59 -12.73
CA ASN A 69 4.24 6.79 -14.11
C ASN A 69 5.77 6.91 -14.24
N TYR A 70 6.48 6.98 -13.13
CA TYR A 70 7.94 7.13 -13.07
C TYR A 70 8.70 5.80 -12.97
N VAL A 71 7.98 4.66 -13.05
CA VAL A 71 8.58 3.32 -12.94
C VAL A 71 8.30 2.49 -14.17
N GLY A 72 9.25 1.65 -14.54
CA GLY A 72 9.10 0.62 -15.56
C GLY A 72 8.38 -0.62 -15.01
N TYR A 73 8.46 -1.72 -15.77
CA TYR A 73 7.86 -3.01 -15.38
C TYR A 73 8.68 -3.79 -14.33
N ASP A 74 9.86 -3.29 -13.99
CA ASP A 74 10.79 -3.88 -13.01
C ASP A 74 10.33 -3.76 -11.55
N ARG A 75 9.46 -2.80 -11.25
CA ARG A 75 9.03 -2.50 -9.89
C ARG A 75 7.53 -2.74 -9.70
N LYS A 76 7.22 -3.52 -8.67
CA LYS A 76 5.84 -3.85 -8.31
C LYS A 76 5.18 -2.71 -7.53
N THR A 77 3.95 -2.37 -7.91
CA THR A 77 3.08 -1.48 -7.14
C THR A 77 2.35 -2.25 -6.07
N TYR A 78 2.46 -1.82 -4.83
CA TYR A 78 1.69 -2.35 -3.71
C TYR A 78 1.59 -1.34 -2.58
N VAL A 79 0.62 -1.55 -1.72
CA VAL A 79 0.47 -0.89 -0.43
C VAL A 79 0.38 -1.96 0.66
N GLU A 80 1.12 -1.78 1.73
CA GLU A 80 1.02 -2.55 2.96
C GLU A 80 0.73 -1.59 4.10
N PHE A 81 -0.33 -1.84 4.85
CA PHE A 81 -0.78 -0.96 5.92
C PHE A 81 -1.01 -1.75 7.20
N ASP A 82 -0.25 -1.39 8.23
CA ASP A 82 -0.37 -1.91 9.58
C ASP A 82 -1.18 -0.94 10.44
N PHE A 83 -2.14 -1.46 11.18
CA PHE A 83 -2.99 -0.66 12.06
C PHE A 83 -3.50 -1.48 13.23
N ALA A 84 -3.83 -0.80 14.33
CA ALA A 84 -4.43 -1.40 15.51
C ALA A 84 -5.90 -1.01 15.67
N ILE A 85 -6.69 -1.97 16.14
CA ILE A 85 -8.05 -1.77 16.64
C ILE A 85 -8.11 -2.33 18.05
N GLY A 86 -8.23 -1.46 19.06
CA GLY A 86 -8.06 -1.85 20.46
C GLY A 86 -6.65 -2.42 20.68
N ASN A 87 -6.56 -3.64 21.19
CA ASN A 87 -5.31 -4.34 21.47
C ASN A 87 -4.91 -5.34 20.39
N ARG A 88 -5.59 -5.33 19.25
CA ARG A 88 -5.30 -6.25 18.14
C ARG A 88 -4.67 -5.49 16.99
N HIS A 89 -3.64 -6.08 16.41
CA HIS A 89 -2.87 -5.52 15.32
C HIS A 89 -3.16 -6.26 14.02
N TYR A 90 -3.24 -5.51 12.93
CA TYR A 90 -3.62 -6.03 11.63
C TYR A 90 -2.71 -5.49 10.55
N ARG A 91 -2.49 -6.31 9.51
CA ARG A 91 -1.81 -5.94 8.29
C ARG A 91 -2.69 -6.21 7.09
N ILE A 92 -2.84 -5.21 6.24
CA ILE A 92 -3.40 -5.36 4.92
C ILE A 92 -2.30 -5.17 3.90
N TYR A 93 -2.15 -6.14 3.00
CA TYR A 93 -1.35 -6.03 1.80
C TYR A 93 -2.27 -5.98 0.60
N ARG A 94 -2.11 -4.99 -0.27
CA ARG A 94 -2.90 -4.87 -1.50
C ARG A 94 -2.02 -4.44 -2.67
N SER A 95 -2.19 -5.11 -3.81
CA SER A 95 -1.58 -4.74 -5.08
C SER A 95 -2.63 -4.71 -6.18
N PRO A 96 -2.60 -3.73 -7.11
CA PRO A 96 -3.48 -3.72 -8.27
C PRO A 96 -3.07 -4.78 -9.30
N THR A 97 -3.96 -5.03 -10.26
CA THR A 97 -3.58 -5.70 -11.50
C THR A 97 -2.57 -4.81 -12.23
N GLN A 98 -1.45 -5.36 -12.66
CA GLN A 98 -0.35 -4.59 -13.23
C GLN A 98 0.52 -5.45 -14.14
N LEU A 99 1.18 -4.80 -15.10
CA LEU A 99 2.18 -5.41 -15.95
C LEU A 99 3.53 -5.35 -15.26
N LEU A 100 4.21 -6.49 -15.17
CA LEU A 100 5.55 -6.58 -14.60
C LEU A 100 6.48 -7.34 -15.56
N GLU A 101 7.78 -7.08 -15.41
CA GLU A 101 8.83 -7.79 -16.14
C GLU A 101 8.78 -9.29 -15.83
N ARG A 102 9.01 -10.12 -16.84
CA ARG A 102 9.13 -11.57 -16.66
C ARG A 102 10.36 -11.91 -15.82
N GLN A 103 10.18 -12.75 -14.83
CA GLN A 103 11.30 -13.25 -14.04
C GLN A 103 12.12 -14.32 -14.78
N LYS A 104 11.50 -15.03 -15.76
CA LYS A 104 12.15 -16.07 -16.59
C LYS A 104 11.75 -15.88 -18.05
N GLY A 105 12.73 -16.03 -18.97
CA GLY A 105 12.51 -15.92 -20.40
C GLY A 105 12.75 -14.51 -20.94
N ASP A 106 12.05 -14.17 -22.03
CA ASP A 106 12.19 -12.87 -22.71
C ASP A 106 11.61 -11.74 -21.83
N ARG A 107 12.49 -10.94 -21.25
CA ARG A 107 12.14 -9.82 -20.37
C ARG A 107 11.55 -8.62 -21.09
N SER A 108 11.66 -8.57 -22.41
CA SER A 108 11.08 -7.48 -23.21
C SER A 108 9.54 -7.52 -23.25
N LYS A 109 8.94 -8.65 -22.89
CA LYS A 109 7.47 -8.85 -22.88
C LYS A 109 6.95 -8.90 -21.45
N PRO A 110 6.36 -7.81 -20.94
CA PRO A 110 5.77 -7.81 -19.60
C PRO A 110 4.60 -8.78 -19.50
N VAL A 111 4.37 -9.27 -18.29
CA VAL A 111 3.28 -10.21 -17.96
C VAL A 111 2.32 -9.54 -17.00
N GLU A 112 1.03 -9.77 -17.21
CA GLU A 112 0.00 -9.30 -16.32
C GLU A 112 0.02 -10.10 -15.01
N HIS A 113 0.16 -9.37 -13.90
CA HIS A 113 -0.02 -9.87 -12.55
C HIS A 113 -1.35 -9.38 -12.01
N LYS A 114 -2.23 -10.33 -11.70
CA LYS A 114 -3.55 -10.01 -11.13
C LYS A 114 -3.43 -9.34 -9.78
N GLY A 115 -4.34 -8.44 -9.51
CA GLY A 115 -4.49 -7.78 -8.23
C GLY A 115 -4.67 -8.77 -7.09
N LYS A 116 -4.19 -8.40 -5.91
CA LYS A 116 -4.21 -9.25 -4.72
C LYS A 116 -4.53 -8.41 -3.49
N ALA A 117 -5.32 -8.97 -2.59
CA ALA A 117 -5.55 -8.41 -1.27
C ALA A 117 -5.42 -9.52 -0.22
N ASP A 118 -4.54 -9.32 0.74
CA ASP A 118 -4.36 -10.21 1.88
C ASP A 118 -4.58 -9.42 3.17
N PHE A 119 -5.29 -10.01 4.12
CA PHE A 119 -5.54 -9.45 5.45
C PHE A 119 -5.04 -10.41 6.51
N TYR A 120 -4.21 -9.91 7.40
CA TYR A 120 -3.59 -10.69 8.47
C TYR A 120 -3.81 -10.05 9.82
N GLU A 121 -3.96 -10.87 10.84
CA GLU A 121 -3.70 -10.47 12.22
C GLU A 121 -2.21 -10.67 12.50
N ILE A 122 -1.57 -9.68 13.09
CA ILE A 122 -0.14 -9.70 13.43
C ILE A 122 0.02 -9.55 14.94
N ASP A 123 1.14 -10.04 15.48
CA ASP A 123 1.51 -9.78 16.87
C ASP A 123 2.16 -8.39 17.01
N GLU A 124 2.48 -8.01 18.24
CA GLU A 124 3.13 -6.72 18.54
C GLU A 124 4.53 -6.60 17.90
N GLU A 125 5.16 -7.71 17.56
CA GLU A 125 6.45 -7.77 16.85
C GLU A 125 6.28 -7.69 15.33
N GLY A 126 5.03 -7.62 14.82
CA GLY A 126 4.71 -7.56 13.40
C GLY A 126 4.81 -8.90 12.68
N LYS A 127 4.90 -10.00 13.41
CA LYS A 127 4.86 -11.35 12.83
C LYS A 127 3.44 -11.71 12.43
N ILE A 128 3.31 -12.28 11.24
CA ILE A 128 2.03 -12.73 10.70
C ILE A 128 1.52 -13.90 11.54
N GLY A 129 0.38 -13.70 12.20
CA GLY A 129 -0.39 -14.73 12.84
C GLY A 129 -1.30 -15.45 11.84
N ARG A 130 -2.59 -15.53 12.14
CA ARG A 130 -3.57 -16.20 11.29
C ARG A 130 -3.98 -15.30 10.11
N ALA A 131 -3.91 -15.81 8.87
CA ALA A 131 -4.53 -15.13 7.73
C ALA A 131 -6.05 -15.08 7.95
N SER A 132 -6.60 -13.88 8.05
CA SER A 132 -8.02 -13.66 8.31
C SER A 132 -8.85 -13.74 7.03
N CYS A 133 -8.31 -13.27 5.90
CA CYS A 133 -8.97 -13.29 4.61
C CYS A 133 -7.94 -13.17 3.47
N ARG A 134 -8.16 -13.90 2.39
CA ARG A 134 -7.40 -13.75 1.15
C ARG A 134 -8.38 -13.53 0.02
N GLU A 135 -8.38 -12.36 -0.57
CA GLU A 135 -9.18 -12.02 -1.72
C GLU A 135 -8.30 -11.91 -2.98
N ARG A 136 -8.73 -12.57 -4.05
CA ARG A 136 -8.17 -12.34 -5.40
C ARG A 136 -9.09 -11.33 -6.09
N VAL A 137 -8.56 -10.20 -6.33
CA VAL A 137 -9.26 -9.13 -7.05
C VAL A 137 -9.04 -9.27 -8.54
#